data_75179e74297d6d4f764bb5f1bf2f3af5
#
_entry.id   75179e74297d6d4f764bb5f1bf2f3af5
#
_cell.length_a   1.000
_cell.length_b   1.000
_cell.length_c   1.000
_cell.angle_alpha   90.00
_cell.angle_beta   90.00
_cell.angle_gamma   90.00
#
_symmetry.space_group_name_H-M   'P 1'
#
loop_
_entity.id
_entity.type
_entity.pdbx_description
1 polymer ?
#
loop_
_entity_poly.entity_id
_entity_poly.type
_entity_poly.pdbx_seq_one_letter_code
_entity_poly.pdbx_strand_id
1 'polypeptide(L)'
;RKRADESGAAIYRQSETPDIYKEEAESVMIVMSTAAKGLKASVIFSDRHTDRTWEEEKNALCKISHQIFNRLRKLKNAEKDQRELNRKLNYDALTGLPVYNKFVDKLEAYMAVNGKTGLFFVSSDFSNFQYVNEMYGYEVGDRILHDFAVALQEKCQEGVLFCRVT
;
A
#
# COMPACT_ATOMS: atom_id res chain seq x y z
N ARG A 1 0.46 -32.13 1.23
CA ARG A 1 0.49 -30.89 2.05
C ARG A 1 0.13 -31.27 3.48
N LYS A 2 1.09 -31.29 4.42
CA LYS A 2 0.76 -31.43 5.84
C LYS A 2 -0.10 -30.25 6.29
N ARG A 3 -1.13 -30.52 7.06
CA ARG A 3 -1.88 -29.46 7.74
C ARG A 3 -1.05 -28.99 8.94
N ALA A 4 -1.03 -27.67 9.14
CA ALA A 4 -0.48 -27.13 10.38
C ALA A 4 -1.29 -27.65 11.56
N ASP A 5 -0.61 -27.90 12.67
CA ASP A 5 -1.26 -28.27 13.92
C ASP A 5 -1.97 -27.07 14.59
N GLU A 6 -2.50 -27.27 15.79
CA GLU A 6 -3.20 -26.22 16.56
C GLU A 6 -2.32 -24.99 16.84
N SER A 7 -0.98 -25.14 16.86
CA SER A 7 -0.04 -24.02 17.00
C SER A 7 0.22 -23.26 15.70
N GLY A 8 -0.31 -23.73 14.58
CA GLY A 8 -0.07 -23.16 13.24
C GLY A 8 1.27 -23.58 12.63
N ALA A 9 1.95 -24.57 13.20
CA ALA A 9 3.22 -25.10 12.73
C ALA A 9 3.04 -26.39 11.92
N ALA A 10 3.84 -26.54 10.87
CA ALA A 10 4.01 -27.80 10.14
C ALA A 10 5.49 -28.17 10.13
N ILE A 11 5.81 -29.39 10.61
CA ILE A 11 7.16 -29.93 10.67
C ILE A 11 7.33 -30.94 9.53
N TYR A 12 8.42 -30.81 8.79
CA TYR A 12 8.80 -31.69 7.69
C TYR A 12 10.14 -32.33 7.99
N ARG A 13 10.25 -33.64 7.82
CA ARG A 13 11.51 -34.39 7.88
C ARG A 13 12.11 -34.46 6.48
N GLN A 14 13.37 -34.90 6.35
CA GLN A 14 14.11 -34.94 5.09
C GLN A 14 13.29 -35.49 3.90
N SER A 15 12.63 -36.65 4.07
CA SER A 15 11.81 -37.26 3.00
C SER A 15 10.54 -36.50 2.63
N GLU A 16 10.07 -35.62 3.50
CA GLU A 16 8.83 -34.89 3.40
C GLU A 16 9.05 -33.39 3.15
N THR A 17 10.31 -32.93 3.20
CA THR A 17 10.68 -31.52 3.02
C THR A 17 10.29 -31.05 1.62
N PRO A 18 9.60 -29.91 1.49
CA PRO A 18 9.27 -29.34 0.20
C PRO A 18 10.52 -29.12 -0.67
N ASP A 19 10.43 -29.38 -1.97
CA ASP A 19 11.58 -29.34 -2.88
C ASP A 19 12.36 -28.03 -2.87
N ILE A 20 11.68 -26.90 -2.63
CA ILE A 20 12.29 -25.58 -2.54
C ILE A 20 13.25 -25.41 -1.34
N TYR A 21 13.24 -26.32 -0.37
CA TYR A 21 14.09 -26.26 0.82
C TYR A 21 15.05 -27.46 0.97
N LYS A 22 14.96 -28.45 0.09
CA LYS A 22 15.75 -29.70 0.17
C LYS A 22 17.25 -29.48 0.03
N GLU A 23 17.65 -28.45 -0.73
CA GLU A 23 19.06 -28.13 -0.93
C GLU A 23 19.68 -27.43 0.30
N GLU A 24 18.85 -26.80 1.15
CA GLU A 24 19.31 -25.97 2.26
C GLU A 24 19.16 -26.66 3.61
N ALA A 25 18.25 -27.62 3.73
CA ALA A 25 17.88 -28.19 5.02
C ALA A 25 17.38 -29.63 4.94
N GLU A 26 17.77 -30.44 5.92
CA GLU A 26 17.28 -31.81 6.08
C GLU A 26 16.00 -31.90 6.94
N SER A 27 15.76 -30.90 7.79
CA SER A 27 14.52 -30.74 8.52
C SER A 27 14.03 -29.29 8.49
N VAL A 28 12.72 -29.10 8.34
CA VAL A 28 12.11 -27.77 8.23
C VAL A 28 10.86 -27.69 9.08
N MET A 29 10.77 -26.64 9.88
CA MET A 29 9.54 -26.25 10.57
C MET A 29 9.00 -24.95 9.94
N ILE A 30 7.75 -24.98 9.51
CA ILE A 30 7.07 -23.82 8.91
C ILE A 30 5.97 -23.39 9.86
N VAL A 31 6.02 -22.16 10.35
CA VAL A 31 4.95 -21.54 11.13
C VAL A 31 4.21 -20.58 10.21
N MET A 32 2.92 -20.82 10.04
CA MET A 32 2.06 -20.00 9.17
C MET A 32 1.14 -19.12 10.01
N SER A 33 0.95 -17.90 9.58
CA SER A 33 -0.07 -17.00 10.09
C SER A 33 -1.04 -16.59 9.00
N THR A 34 -2.32 -16.79 9.25
CA THR A 34 -3.40 -16.19 8.46
C THR A 34 -3.76 -14.85 9.08
N ALA A 35 -2.98 -13.83 8.79
CA ALA A 35 -3.37 -12.48 9.15
C ALA A 35 -4.59 -12.05 8.33
N ALA A 36 -5.54 -11.37 8.97
CA ALA A 36 -6.80 -10.98 8.39
C ALA A 36 -6.66 -10.36 6.99
N LYS A 37 -7.59 -10.71 6.08
CA LYS A 37 -7.73 -10.18 4.71
C LYS A 37 -6.45 -10.29 3.84
N GLY A 38 -6.08 -11.53 3.51
CA GLY A 38 -5.20 -11.76 2.35
C GLY A 38 -3.70 -11.70 2.59
N LEU A 39 -3.21 -11.36 3.78
CA LEU A 39 -1.80 -11.46 4.12
C LEU A 39 -1.50 -12.86 4.65
N LYS A 40 -0.85 -13.68 3.85
CA LYS A 40 -0.26 -14.95 4.30
C LYS A 40 1.20 -14.69 4.60
N ALA A 41 1.63 -14.93 5.82
CA ALA A 41 3.03 -14.86 6.21
C ALA A 41 3.44 -16.22 6.78
N SER A 42 4.67 -16.62 6.50
CA SER A 42 5.27 -17.81 7.08
C SER A 42 6.66 -17.48 7.59
N VAL A 43 7.04 -18.08 8.72
CA VAL A 43 8.41 -18.11 9.22
C VAL A 43 8.91 -19.53 9.10
N ILE A 44 10.08 -19.70 8.52
CA ILE A 44 10.66 -21.00 8.22
C ILE A 44 11.92 -21.13 9.06
N PHE A 45 11.97 -22.21 9.81
CA PHE A 45 13.16 -22.62 10.55
C PHE A 45 13.72 -23.86 9.85
N SER A 46 15.01 -23.87 9.57
CA SER A 46 15.68 -24.96 8.89
C SER A 46 16.87 -25.45 9.71
N ASP A 47 17.14 -26.75 9.66
CA ASP A 47 18.31 -27.38 10.26
C ASP A 47 18.93 -28.38 9.28
N ARG A 48 20.26 -28.49 9.31
CA ARG A 48 21.01 -29.46 8.49
C ARG A 48 21.18 -30.81 9.16
N HIS A 49 20.67 -30.99 10.39
CA HIS A 49 20.72 -32.24 11.11
C HIS A 49 19.46 -33.05 10.85
N THR A 50 19.62 -34.30 10.45
CA THR A 50 18.53 -35.22 10.08
C THR A 50 17.62 -35.56 11.25
N ASP A 51 18.16 -35.57 12.47
CA ASP A 51 17.46 -36.07 13.67
C ASP A 51 16.72 -34.99 14.47
N ARG A 52 16.67 -33.76 13.95
CA ARG A 52 15.97 -32.67 14.61
C ARG A 52 14.47 -32.88 14.61
N THR A 53 13.88 -32.99 15.79
CA THR A 53 12.43 -33.20 15.96
C THR A 53 11.63 -31.90 16.07
N TRP A 54 12.27 -30.80 16.45
CA TRP A 54 11.65 -29.51 16.75
C TRP A 54 10.68 -29.49 17.93
N GLU A 55 10.48 -30.63 18.62
CA GLU A 55 9.46 -30.78 19.69
C GLU A 55 9.75 -29.88 20.91
N GLU A 56 11.01 -29.77 21.30
CA GLU A 56 11.41 -28.99 22.49
C GLU A 56 11.33 -27.51 22.24
N GLU A 57 11.75 -27.05 21.07
CA GLU A 57 11.78 -25.63 20.73
C GLU A 57 10.51 -25.10 20.06
N LYS A 58 9.64 -25.99 19.61
CA LYS A 58 8.43 -25.65 18.85
C LYS A 58 7.63 -24.51 19.47
N ASN A 59 7.36 -24.60 20.77
CA ASN A 59 6.56 -23.58 21.47
C ASN A 59 7.27 -22.23 21.53
N ALA A 60 8.58 -22.21 21.73
CA ALA A 60 9.38 -20.98 21.75
C ALA A 60 9.44 -20.34 20.35
N LEU A 61 9.69 -21.15 19.32
CA LEU A 61 9.78 -20.70 17.94
C LEU A 61 8.42 -20.22 17.42
N CYS A 62 7.32 -20.87 17.80
CA CYS A 62 5.97 -20.40 17.50
C CYS A 62 5.69 -19.04 18.15
N LYS A 63 6.07 -18.84 19.42
CA LYS A 63 5.92 -17.53 20.09
C LYS A 63 6.71 -16.43 19.38
N ILE A 64 7.95 -16.70 19.01
CA ILE A 64 8.79 -15.76 18.25
C ILE A 64 8.14 -15.44 16.90
N SER A 65 7.68 -16.45 16.18
CA SER A 65 7.00 -16.29 14.91
C SER A 65 5.75 -15.41 15.03
N HIS A 66 4.94 -15.63 16.06
CA HIS A 66 3.76 -14.80 16.33
C HIS A 66 4.12 -13.35 16.69
N GLN A 67 5.21 -13.12 17.40
CA GLN A 67 5.70 -11.76 17.67
C GLN A 67 6.13 -11.07 16.38
N ILE A 68 6.85 -11.77 15.50
CA ILE A 68 7.24 -11.26 14.17
C ILE A 68 6.00 -10.92 13.35
N PHE A 69 5.02 -11.83 13.26
CA PHE A 69 3.78 -11.58 12.50
C PHE A 69 3.01 -10.37 13.06
N ASN A 70 2.90 -10.24 14.38
CA ASN A 70 2.23 -9.11 15.00
C ASN A 70 2.95 -7.79 14.69
N ARG A 71 4.28 -7.78 14.69
CA ARG A 71 5.08 -6.60 14.36
C ARG A 71 4.92 -6.22 12.88
N LEU A 72 5.00 -7.19 11.98
CA LEU A 72 4.78 -6.97 10.54
C LEU A 72 3.37 -6.43 10.25
N ARG A 73 2.35 -6.96 10.93
CA ARG A 73 0.97 -6.47 10.81
C ARG A 73 0.84 -5.02 11.27
N LYS A 74 1.46 -4.66 12.41
CA LYS A 74 1.46 -3.28 12.91
C LYS A 74 2.16 -2.34 11.93
N LEU A 75 3.31 -2.72 11.40
CA LEU A 75 4.03 -1.92 10.40
C LEU A 75 3.20 -1.70 9.13
N LYS A 76 2.59 -2.76 8.61
CA LYS A 76 1.74 -2.65 7.41
C LYS A 76 0.52 -1.76 7.63
N ASN A 77 -0.11 -1.84 8.80
CA ASN A 77 -1.23 -0.96 9.13
C ASN A 77 -0.76 0.51 9.25
N ALA A 78 0.36 0.76 9.94
CA ALA A 78 0.92 2.10 10.04
C ALA A 78 1.27 2.71 8.67
N GLU A 79 1.85 1.92 7.76
CA GLU A 79 2.09 2.36 6.37
C GLU A 79 0.79 2.70 5.63
N LYS A 80 -0.26 1.89 5.82
CA LYS A 80 -1.56 2.16 5.22
C LYS A 80 -2.16 3.45 5.76
N ASP A 81 -2.15 3.64 7.07
CA ASP A 81 -2.69 4.82 7.74
C ASP A 81 -1.91 6.08 7.30
N GLN A 82 -0.59 5.98 7.18
CA GLN A 82 0.26 7.06 6.69
C GLN A 82 -0.04 7.42 5.23
N ARG A 83 -0.24 6.41 4.35
CA ARG A 83 -0.63 6.65 2.95
C ARG A 83 -1.99 7.33 2.84
N GLU A 84 -2.96 6.90 3.66
CA GLU A 84 -4.29 7.48 3.69
C GLU A 84 -4.26 8.93 4.18
N LEU A 85 -3.51 9.19 5.27
CA LEU A 85 -3.30 10.54 5.77
C LEU A 85 -2.62 11.44 4.73
N ASN A 86 -1.56 10.95 4.10
CA ASN A 86 -0.87 11.67 3.03
C ASN A 86 -1.81 11.98 1.86
N ARG A 87 -2.70 11.04 1.49
CA ARG A 87 -3.71 11.29 0.45
C ARG A 87 -4.67 12.39 0.87
N LYS A 88 -5.21 12.34 2.09
CA LYS A 88 -6.15 13.35 2.61
C LYS A 88 -5.54 14.76 2.70
N LEU A 89 -4.25 14.86 3.01
CA LEU A 89 -3.56 16.15 3.14
C LEU A 89 -3.12 16.74 1.79
N ASN A 90 -2.87 15.91 0.80
CA ASN A 90 -2.24 16.34 -0.45
C ASN A 90 -3.14 16.32 -1.66
N TYR A 91 -4.35 15.72 -1.55
CA TYR A 91 -5.27 15.59 -2.67
C TYR A 91 -6.70 15.95 -2.24
N ASP A 92 -7.38 16.69 -3.10
CA ASP A 92 -8.79 17.03 -2.93
C ASP A 92 -9.67 15.77 -2.97
N ALA A 93 -10.59 15.64 -2.04
CA ALA A 93 -11.38 14.41 -1.88
C ALA A 93 -12.40 14.21 -3.01
N LEU A 94 -12.91 15.29 -3.59
CA LEU A 94 -13.91 15.26 -4.65
C LEU A 94 -13.28 14.97 -6.01
N THR A 95 -12.24 15.73 -6.34
CA THR A 95 -11.65 15.71 -7.70
C THR A 95 -10.46 14.77 -7.82
N GLY A 96 -9.84 14.38 -6.71
CA GLY A 96 -8.59 13.63 -6.71
C GLY A 96 -7.37 14.42 -7.20
N LEU A 97 -7.52 15.71 -7.52
CA LEU A 97 -6.43 16.58 -7.91
C LEU A 97 -5.56 16.93 -6.70
N PRO A 98 -4.26 17.21 -6.89
CA PRO A 98 -3.42 17.76 -5.84
C PRO A 98 -4.02 19.07 -5.30
N VAL A 99 -3.90 19.28 -3.99
CA VAL A 99 -4.14 20.60 -3.40
C VAL A 99 -2.99 21.54 -3.71
N TYR A 100 -3.19 22.86 -3.52
CA TYR A 100 -2.21 23.89 -3.87
C TYR A 100 -0.79 23.62 -3.32
N ASN A 101 -0.67 23.30 -2.04
CA ASN A 101 0.64 23.02 -1.45
C ASN A 101 1.36 21.85 -2.15
N LYS A 102 0.63 20.77 -2.45
CA LYS A 102 1.19 19.62 -3.16
C LYS A 102 1.57 19.94 -4.60
N PHE A 103 0.85 20.84 -5.22
CA PHE A 103 1.20 21.37 -6.55
C PHE A 103 2.51 22.14 -6.50
N VAL A 104 2.70 23.03 -5.50
CA VAL A 104 3.94 23.79 -5.33
C VAL A 104 5.13 22.85 -5.15
N ASP A 105 5.02 21.82 -4.29
CA ASP A 105 6.09 20.81 -4.13
C ASP A 105 6.47 20.15 -5.46
N LYS A 106 5.47 19.77 -6.26
CA LYS A 106 5.69 19.14 -7.57
C LYS A 106 6.31 20.11 -8.57
N LEU A 107 5.89 21.38 -8.55
CA LEU A 107 6.42 22.40 -9.41
C LEU A 107 7.88 22.72 -9.08
N GLU A 108 8.22 22.83 -7.81
CA GLU A 108 9.61 23.04 -7.37
C GLU A 108 10.50 21.88 -7.80
N ALA A 109 10.05 20.65 -7.61
CA ALA A 109 10.77 19.45 -8.07
C ALA A 109 10.94 19.44 -9.60
N TYR A 110 9.92 19.82 -10.35
CA TYR A 110 10.00 19.93 -11.81
C TYR A 110 11.01 21.00 -12.25
N MET A 111 10.95 22.18 -11.62
CA MET A 111 11.88 23.29 -11.91
C MET A 111 13.33 22.96 -11.57
N ALA A 112 13.57 22.17 -10.53
CA ALA A 112 14.91 21.74 -10.16
C ALA A 112 15.58 20.87 -11.23
N VAL A 113 14.78 20.09 -11.97
CA VAL A 113 15.28 19.19 -13.03
C VAL A 113 15.30 19.88 -14.39
N ASN A 114 14.22 20.61 -14.74
CA ASN A 114 13.99 21.13 -16.10
C ASN A 114 14.31 22.64 -16.25
N GLY A 115 14.66 23.31 -15.16
CA GLY A 115 14.88 24.75 -15.17
C GLY A 115 13.58 25.55 -15.00
N LYS A 116 13.71 26.87 -14.96
CA LYS A 116 12.62 27.82 -14.66
C LYS A 116 12.08 28.56 -15.89
N THR A 117 12.55 28.22 -17.08
CA THR A 117 12.18 28.91 -18.31
C THR A 117 11.11 28.14 -19.07
N GLY A 118 10.23 28.86 -19.81
CA GLY A 118 9.18 28.24 -20.62
C GLY A 118 7.98 27.72 -19.83
N LEU A 119 7.78 28.17 -18.59
CA LEU A 119 6.62 27.83 -17.78
C LEU A 119 5.45 28.78 -18.04
N PHE A 120 4.28 28.20 -18.17
CA PHE A 120 3.02 28.95 -18.29
C PHE A 120 2.09 28.53 -17.16
N PHE A 121 1.47 29.53 -16.52
CA PHE A 121 0.46 29.33 -15.49
C PHE A 121 -0.91 29.70 -16.05
N VAL A 122 -1.86 28.81 -15.87
CA VAL A 122 -3.25 29.03 -16.24
C VAL A 122 -4.12 28.83 -14.99
N SER A 123 -4.95 29.81 -14.70
CA SER A 123 -6.00 29.69 -13.70
C SER A 123 -7.36 29.71 -14.41
N SER A 124 -8.22 28.78 -14.05
CA SER A 124 -9.58 28.73 -14.58
C SER A 124 -10.58 28.56 -13.44
N ASP A 125 -11.77 29.11 -13.62
CA ASP A 125 -12.89 29.02 -12.71
C ASP A 125 -14.18 28.81 -13.47
N PHE A 126 -15.18 28.19 -12.83
CA PHE A 126 -16.51 28.02 -13.39
C PHE A 126 -17.37 29.25 -13.06
N SER A 127 -17.65 30.09 -14.09
CA SER A 127 -18.52 31.23 -13.90
C SER A 127 -19.92 30.80 -13.49
N ASN A 128 -20.45 31.45 -12.45
CA ASN A 128 -21.79 31.20 -11.93
C ASN A 128 -22.06 29.75 -11.48
N PHE A 129 -21.07 29.04 -10.99
CA PHE A 129 -21.20 27.66 -10.52
C PHE A 129 -22.23 27.50 -9.39
N GLN A 130 -22.39 28.54 -8.57
CA GLN A 130 -23.44 28.60 -7.56
C GLN A 130 -24.82 28.40 -8.18
N TYR A 131 -25.11 28.99 -9.35
CA TYR A 131 -26.38 28.83 -10.06
C TYR A 131 -26.64 27.37 -10.47
N VAL A 132 -25.58 26.65 -10.86
CA VAL A 132 -25.68 25.21 -11.15
C VAL A 132 -26.11 24.44 -9.90
N ASN A 133 -25.51 24.73 -8.74
CA ASN A 133 -25.87 24.11 -7.48
C ASN A 133 -27.30 24.43 -7.03
N GLU A 134 -27.75 25.67 -7.24
CA GLU A 134 -29.11 26.09 -6.90
C GLU A 134 -30.17 25.44 -7.79
N MET A 135 -29.89 25.30 -9.07
CA MET A 135 -30.84 24.75 -10.04
C MET A 135 -30.88 23.22 -10.08
N TYR A 136 -29.74 22.57 -9.93
CA TYR A 136 -29.58 21.13 -10.14
C TYR A 136 -29.14 20.36 -8.88
N GLY A 137 -28.84 21.06 -7.80
CA GLY A 137 -28.35 20.48 -6.55
C GLY A 137 -26.85 20.26 -6.51
N TYR A 138 -26.30 20.17 -5.29
CA TYR A 138 -24.87 20.00 -5.05
C TYR A 138 -24.29 18.70 -5.63
N GLU A 139 -25.09 17.62 -5.68
CA GLU A 139 -24.63 16.35 -6.25
C GLU A 139 -24.28 16.46 -7.74
N VAL A 140 -25.04 17.28 -8.48
CA VAL A 140 -24.78 17.54 -9.90
C VAL A 140 -23.55 18.43 -10.04
N GLY A 141 -23.41 19.46 -9.21
CA GLY A 141 -22.22 20.30 -9.17
C GLY A 141 -20.96 19.51 -8.86
N ASP A 142 -20.99 18.67 -7.84
CA ASP A 142 -19.87 17.80 -7.47
C ASP A 142 -19.48 16.86 -8.62
N ARG A 143 -20.45 16.29 -9.33
CA ARG A 143 -20.21 15.45 -10.49
C ARG A 143 -19.51 16.24 -11.62
N ILE A 144 -19.97 17.46 -11.90
CA ILE A 144 -19.34 18.32 -12.91
C ILE A 144 -17.86 18.58 -12.58
N LEU A 145 -17.57 18.93 -11.31
CA LEU A 145 -16.20 19.17 -10.85
C LEU A 145 -15.33 17.90 -10.96
N HIS A 146 -15.88 16.76 -10.56
CA HIS A 146 -15.20 15.47 -10.68
C HIS A 146 -14.90 15.12 -12.14
N ASP A 147 -15.90 15.18 -13.02
CA ASP A 147 -15.77 14.80 -14.44
C ASP A 147 -14.81 15.75 -15.18
N PHE A 148 -14.82 17.03 -14.84
CA PHE A 148 -13.84 17.99 -15.34
C PHE A 148 -12.41 17.62 -14.92
N ALA A 149 -12.22 17.24 -13.64
CA ALA A 149 -10.92 16.82 -13.13
C ALA A 149 -10.42 15.54 -13.82
N VAL A 150 -11.31 14.57 -14.06
CA VAL A 150 -10.99 13.35 -14.80
C VAL A 150 -10.58 13.70 -16.23
N ALA A 151 -11.35 14.55 -16.94
CA ALA A 151 -11.03 14.96 -18.28
C ALA A 151 -9.68 15.70 -18.39
N LEU A 152 -9.33 16.52 -17.38
CA LEU A 152 -8.01 17.14 -17.29
C LEU A 152 -6.90 16.11 -17.15
N GLN A 153 -7.08 15.11 -16.27
CA GLN A 153 -6.08 14.07 -16.04
C GLN A 153 -5.87 13.18 -17.27
N GLU A 154 -6.93 12.84 -17.98
CA GLU A 154 -6.86 12.03 -19.21
C GLU A 154 -6.13 12.75 -20.35
N LYS A 155 -6.25 14.07 -20.40
CA LYS A 155 -5.58 14.91 -21.42
C LYS A 155 -4.20 15.40 -20.97
N CYS A 156 -3.77 15.05 -19.75
CA CYS A 156 -2.49 15.46 -19.21
C CYS A 156 -1.35 14.89 -20.05
N GLN A 157 -0.55 15.77 -20.62
CA GLN A 157 0.71 15.41 -21.26
C GLN A 157 1.87 15.54 -20.27
N GLU A 158 3.01 14.95 -20.61
CA GLU A 158 4.21 15.11 -19.82
C GLU A 158 4.58 16.60 -19.67
N GLY A 159 4.87 17.04 -18.46
CA GLY A 159 5.19 18.43 -18.15
C GLY A 159 4.00 19.30 -17.77
N VAL A 160 2.76 18.77 -17.75
CA VAL A 160 1.57 19.50 -17.30
C VAL A 160 1.23 19.12 -15.85
N LEU A 161 1.12 20.11 -14.97
CA LEU A 161 0.75 19.94 -13.57
C LEU A 161 -0.59 20.62 -13.30
N PHE A 162 -1.43 19.99 -12.51
CA PHE A 162 -2.73 20.52 -12.09
C PHE A 162 -2.86 20.57 -10.58
N CYS A 163 -3.69 21.48 -10.09
CA CYS A 163 -4.19 21.44 -8.73
C CYS A 163 -5.60 22.00 -8.64
N ARG A 164 -6.31 21.66 -7.58
CA ARG A 164 -7.50 22.36 -7.14
C ARG A 164 -7.12 23.38 -6.09
N VAL A 165 -7.55 24.63 -6.26
CA VAL A 165 -7.25 25.74 -5.32
C VAL A 165 -8.38 25.92 -4.31
N THR A 166 -9.65 25.82 -4.75
CA THR A 166 -10.86 26.01 -3.92
C THR A 166 -11.88 24.91 -4.22
#